data_7dbbc98e197f6c11feeea2509a2839e3
#
_entry.id   7dbbc98e197f6c11feeea2509a2839e3
#
_cell.length_a   1.000
_cell.length_b   1.000
_cell.length_c   1.000
_cell.angle_alpha   90.00
_cell.angle_beta   90.00
_cell.angle_gamma   90.00
#
_symmetry.space_group_name_H-M   'P 1'
#
loop_
_entity.id
_entity.type
_entity.pdbx_description
1 polymer ?
#
loop_
_entity_poly.entity_id
_entity_poly.type
_entity_poly.pdbx_seq_one_letter_code
_entity_poly.pdbx_strand_id
1 'polypeptide(L)'
;MADRYPGYDVLDKWDSPSFDDVTRDVLTDRLDRIPARRFLDEREWALLEAVVARLLPQPDRADPIPVTPWIDRMLAEDRGEGFRHEGDPPMRALWREGLAALSDEAPGFATFAAEEQDALLGRVQRGEVQSDRWRAVNPKRFFAQLLRAAAGIYYAHPAAWNEIGFGGPANPRGYVRLGFDERDRWEAQEAHDG
;
A
#
# COMPACT_ATOMS: atom_id res chain seq x y z
N MET A 1 -9.00 -12.89 -12.22
CA MET A 1 -8.01 -12.50 -13.27
C MET A 1 -7.12 -13.72 -13.47
N ALA A 2 -6.73 -14.07 -14.70
CA ALA A 2 -5.80 -15.19 -14.89
C ALA A 2 -4.47 -14.86 -14.16
N ASP A 3 -3.88 -15.85 -13.51
CA ASP A 3 -2.59 -15.70 -12.84
C ASP A 3 -1.51 -15.47 -13.92
N ARG A 4 -0.91 -14.28 -13.89
CA ARG A 4 0.10 -13.89 -14.88
C ARG A 4 1.42 -14.67 -14.70
N TYR A 5 1.70 -15.08 -13.47
CA TYR A 5 2.91 -15.77 -13.09
C TYR A 5 2.57 -17.07 -12.32
N PRO A 6 1.97 -18.08 -12.99
CA PRO A 6 1.44 -19.25 -12.32
C PRO A 6 2.55 -20.04 -11.60
N GLY A 7 2.30 -20.30 -10.32
CA GLY A 7 3.24 -21.05 -9.48
C GLY A 7 4.48 -20.26 -9.04
N TYR A 8 4.56 -18.95 -9.32
CA TYR A 8 5.65 -18.12 -8.83
C TYR A 8 5.44 -17.74 -7.37
N ASP A 9 6.40 -18.07 -6.52
CA ASP A 9 6.51 -17.53 -5.16
C ASP A 9 7.91 -16.98 -4.90
N VAL A 10 7.99 -15.68 -4.69
CA VAL A 10 9.24 -14.99 -4.38
C VAL A 10 9.92 -15.53 -3.12
N LEU A 11 9.16 -16.14 -2.20
CA LEU A 11 9.67 -16.71 -0.97
C LEU A 11 10.39 -18.06 -1.18
N ASP A 12 10.26 -18.71 -2.33
CA ASP A 12 11.00 -19.94 -2.67
C ASP A 12 12.52 -19.73 -2.63
N LYS A 13 12.96 -18.48 -2.79
CA LYS A 13 14.38 -18.13 -2.68
C LYS A 13 14.84 -17.70 -1.28
N TRP A 14 14.02 -17.93 -0.25
CA TRP A 14 14.29 -17.49 1.13
C TRP A 14 15.69 -17.89 1.62
N ASP A 15 16.09 -19.13 1.41
CA ASP A 15 17.38 -19.67 1.82
C ASP A 15 18.49 -19.52 0.77
N SER A 16 18.22 -18.78 -0.30
CA SER A 16 19.18 -18.53 -1.37
C SER A 16 20.08 -17.33 -1.06
N PRO A 17 21.22 -17.18 -1.76
CA PRO A 17 22.06 -15.98 -1.68
C PRO A 17 21.36 -14.69 -2.14
N SER A 18 20.17 -14.77 -2.75
CA SER A 18 19.39 -13.60 -3.19
C SER A 18 18.79 -12.83 -2.03
N PHE A 19 18.54 -13.48 -0.88
CA PHE A 19 18.10 -12.84 0.34
C PHE A 19 19.21 -12.90 1.39
N ASP A 20 19.68 -11.74 1.83
CA ASP A 20 20.57 -11.63 2.97
C ASP A 20 19.77 -11.60 4.30
N ASP A 21 20.48 -11.62 5.42
CA ASP A 21 19.85 -11.63 6.74
C ASP A 21 19.00 -10.38 6.98
N VAL A 22 19.46 -9.20 6.51
CA VAL A 22 18.71 -7.94 6.64
C VAL A 22 17.40 -7.99 5.86
N THR A 23 17.43 -8.55 4.66
CA THR A 23 16.24 -8.74 3.83
C THR A 23 15.26 -9.69 4.52
N ARG A 24 15.74 -10.82 5.03
CA ARG A 24 14.91 -11.79 5.78
C ARG A 24 14.27 -11.18 7.01
N ASP A 25 15.01 -10.39 7.80
CA ASP A 25 14.48 -9.71 8.98
C ASP A 25 13.34 -8.74 8.62
N VAL A 26 13.54 -7.93 7.58
CA VAL A 26 12.52 -6.98 7.09
C VAL A 26 11.28 -7.71 6.57
N LEU A 27 11.46 -8.81 5.86
CA LEU A 27 10.33 -9.60 5.33
C LEU A 27 9.58 -10.32 6.45
N THR A 28 10.29 -10.87 7.45
CA THR A 28 9.68 -11.46 8.64
C THR A 28 8.81 -10.44 9.38
N ASP A 29 9.28 -9.19 9.53
CA ASP A 29 8.46 -8.13 10.12
C ASP A 29 7.16 -7.91 9.34
N ARG A 30 7.23 -7.90 8.01
CA ARG A 30 6.05 -7.67 7.16
C ARG A 30 5.07 -8.83 7.13
N LEU A 31 5.56 -10.05 7.22
CA LEU A 31 4.75 -11.27 7.16
C LEU A 31 4.11 -11.59 8.52
N ASP A 32 4.89 -11.51 9.61
CA ASP A 32 4.52 -12.10 10.89
C ASP A 32 4.22 -11.07 11.98
N ARG A 33 4.68 -9.81 11.84
CA ARG A 33 4.60 -8.80 12.90
C ARG A 33 3.71 -7.64 12.54
N ILE A 34 2.41 -7.93 12.31
CA ILE A 34 1.43 -6.89 12.00
C ILE A 34 1.34 -5.88 13.17
N PRO A 35 1.56 -4.57 12.93
CA PRO A 35 1.53 -3.58 13.99
C PRO A 35 0.15 -3.42 14.61
N ALA A 36 0.10 -3.27 15.93
CA ALA A 36 -1.12 -2.86 16.61
C ALA A 36 -1.42 -1.36 16.34
N ARG A 37 -2.69 -0.98 16.38
CA ARG A 37 -3.15 0.40 16.26
C ARG A 37 -2.55 1.28 17.37
N ARG A 38 -1.99 2.45 17.02
CA ARG A 38 -1.31 3.37 17.94
C ARG A 38 -1.64 4.85 17.73
N PHE A 39 -1.94 5.26 16.51
CA PHE A 39 -2.15 6.67 16.14
C PHE A 39 -3.61 6.98 15.82
N LEU A 40 -4.24 6.21 14.94
CA LEU A 40 -5.62 6.44 14.53
C LEU A 40 -6.59 6.04 15.64
N ASP A 41 -7.66 6.80 15.80
CA ASP A 41 -8.79 6.34 16.61
C ASP A 41 -9.59 5.25 15.88
N GLU A 42 -10.62 4.71 16.52
CA GLU A 42 -11.39 3.60 15.97
C GLU A 42 -12.18 3.99 14.71
N ARG A 43 -12.68 5.22 14.65
CA ARG A 43 -13.44 5.74 13.51
C ARG A 43 -12.53 6.04 12.32
N GLU A 44 -11.40 6.69 12.58
CA GLU A 44 -10.36 6.97 11.58
C GLU A 44 -9.83 5.65 10.99
N TRP A 45 -9.62 4.65 11.84
CA TRP A 45 -9.17 3.32 11.40
C TRP A 45 -10.20 2.65 10.48
N ALA A 46 -11.47 2.56 10.90
CA ALA A 46 -12.51 1.95 10.10
C ALA A 46 -12.73 2.67 8.76
N LEU A 47 -12.66 4.01 8.75
CA LEU A 47 -12.71 4.80 7.53
C LEU A 47 -11.52 4.48 6.62
N LEU A 48 -10.31 4.45 7.16
CA LEU A 48 -9.10 4.16 6.37
C LEU A 48 -9.13 2.73 5.80
N GLU A 49 -9.58 1.73 6.57
CA GLU A 49 -9.77 0.37 6.07
C GLU A 49 -10.72 0.33 4.88
N ALA A 50 -11.87 0.99 4.98
CA ALA A 50 -12.84 1.05 3.88
C ALA A 50 -12.25 1.75 2.65
N VAL A 51 -11.50 2.83 2.83
CA VAL A 51 -10.82 3.55 1.72
C VAL A 51 -9.76 2.67 1.08
N VAL A 52 -8.90 2.04 1.87
CA VAL A 52 -7.83 1.16 1.37
C VAL A 52 -8.42 -0.02 0.59
N ALA A 53 -9.52 -0.62 1.05
CA ALA A 53 -10.19 -1.70 0.35
C ALA A 53 -10.70 -1.28 -1.05
N ARG A 54 -11.02 0.00 -1.25
CA ARG A 54 -11.39 0.52 -2.60
C ARG A 54 -10.18 0.84 -3.46
N LEU A 55 -9.12 1.37 -2.87
CA LEU A 55 -7.90 1.72 -3.61
C LEU A 55 -7.09 0.49 -4.04
N LEU A 56 -7.09 -0.54 -3.22
CA LEU A 56 -6.30 -1.77 -3.39
C LEU A 56 -7.20 -2.99 -3.14
N PRO A 57 -8.15 -3.28 -4.04
CA PRO A 57 -9.06 -4.40 -3.88
C PRO A 57 -8.31 -5.73 -3.94
N GLN A 58 -8.61 -6.63 -3.00
CA GLN A 58 -7.98 -7.95 -2.86
C GLN A 58 -9.03 -9.08 -2.83
N PRO A 59 -9.96 -9.18 -3.81
CA PRO A 59 -11.10 -10.07 -3.74
C PRO A 59 -10.74 -11.56 -3.74
N ASP A 60 -9.64 -11.91 -4.41
CA ASP A 60 -9.22 -13.30 -4.62
C ASP A 60 -8.18 -13.76 -3.58
N ARG A 61 -7.89 -12.92 -2.58
CA ARG A 61 -6.85 -13.20 -1.59
C ARG A 61 -7.48 -13.69 -0.28
N ALA A 62 -7.17 -14.95 0.09
CA ALA A 62 -7.67 -15.54 1.35
C ALA A 62 -7.11 -14.81 2.59
N ASP A 63 -5.87 -14.29 2.48
CA ASP A 63 -5.20 -13.52 3.52
C ASP A 63 -4.79 -12.16 2.93
N PRO A 64 -5.63 -11.12 3.09
CA PRO A 64 -5.37 -9.81 2.53
C PRO A 64 -4.15 -9.13 3.15
N ILE A 65 -3.35 -8.45 2.33
CA ILE A 65 -2.22 -7.65 2.78
C ILE A 65 -2.71 -6.54 3.72
N PRO A 66 -2.22 -6.48 4.97
CA PRO A 66 -2.72 -5.55 5.98
C PRO A 66 -2.11 -4.16 5.83
N VAL A 67 -2.66 -3.32 4.96
CA VAL A 67 -2.10 -1.98 4.65
C VAL A 67 -2.34 -0.97 5.78
N THR A 68 -3.56 -0.93 6.33
CA THR A 68 -3.95 0.05 7.37
C THR A 68 -3.05 0.02 8.61
N PRO A 69 -2.69 -1.15 9.20
CA PRO A 69 -1.78 -1.21 10.34
C PRO A 69 -0.42 -0.58 10.08
N TRP A 70 0.11 -0.73 8.88
CA TRP A 70 1.40 -0.14 8.51
C TRP A 70 1.34 1.36 8.28
N ILE A 71 0.21 1.89 7.76
CA ILE A 71 -0.05 3.34 7.71
C ILE A 71 -0.12 3.90 9.13
N ASP A 72 -0.87 3.26 10.04
CA ASP A 72 -0.97 3.68 11.43
C ASP A 72 0.41 3.72 12.11
N ARG A 73 1.23 2.69 11.92
CA ARG A 73 2.61 2.65 12.43
C ARG A 73 3.46 3.78 11.86
N MET A 74 3.40 4.02 10.55
CA MET A 74 4.11 5.11 9.87
C MET A 74 3.76 6.47 10.52
N LEU A 75 2.47 6.69 10.78
CA LEU A 75 1.98 7.90 11.43
C LEU A 75 2.37 7.98 12.92
N ALA A 76 2.29 6.86 13.66
CA ALA A 76 2.71 6.80 15.06
C ALA A 76 4.20 7.11 15.24
N GLU A 77 5.04 6.66 14.33
CA GLU A 77 6.49 6.86 14.34
C GLU A 77 6.92 8.16 13.65
N ASP A 78 5.98 8.93 13.10
CA ASP A 78 6.22 10.17 12.32
C ASP A 78 7.22 9.96 11.17
N ARG A 79 7.18 8.79 10.54
CA ARG A 79 8.05 8.40 9.43
C ARG A 79 7.43 8.81 8.10
N GLY A 80 7.63 10.06 7.70
CA GLY A 80 7.22 10.57 6.38
C GLY A 80 8.29 10.39 5.32
N GLU A 81 7.95 10.77 4.09
CA GLU A 81 8.85 10.73 2.92
C GLU A 81 9.93 11.83 2.92
N GLY A 82 10.04 12.62 3.99
CA GLY A 82 10.98 13.73 4.08
C GLY A 82 10.63 14.93 3.19
N PHE A 83 9.52 14.84 2.43
CA PHE A 83 9.04 15.88 1.52
C PHE A 83 7.64 16.37 1.96
N ARG A 84 7.42 17.68 1.87
CA ARG A 84 6.13 18.33 2.13
C ARG A 84 5.95 19.51 1.17
N HIS A 85 4.78 19.63 0.57
CA HIS A 85 4.44 20.80 -0.22
C HIS A 85 4.34 22.05 0.65
N GLU A 86 4.72 23.18 0.10
CA GLU A 86 4.52 24.46 0.76
C GLU A 86 3.03 24.68 1.05
N GLY A 87 2.72 25.09 2.28
CA GLY A 87 1.35 25.31 2.76
C GLY A 87 0.63 24.07 3.28
N ASP A 88 1.17 22.85 3.09
CA ASP A 88 0.59 21.65 3.71
C ASP A 88 0.98 21.59 5.21
N PRO A 89 0.08 21.12 6.08
CA PRO A 89 0.41 20.88 7.48
C PRO A 89 1.42 19.72 7.63
N PRO A 90 2.04 19.56 8.82
CA PRO A 90 2.86 18.38 9.11
C PRO A 90 2.09 17.08 8.83
N MET A 91 2.80 16.01 8.43
CA MET A 91 2.21 14.75 7.96
C MET A 91 1.09 14.22 8.86
N ARG A 92 1.31 14.13 10.17
CA ARG A 92 0.30 13.63 11.12
C ARG A 92 -0.96 14.49 11.16
N ALA A 93 -0.80 15.82 11.08
CA ALA A 93 -1.92 16.76 11.02
C ALA A 93 -2.64 16.66 9.66
N LEU A 94 -1.90 16.56 8.56
CA LEU A 94 -2.45 16.36 7.21
C LEU A 94 -3.35 15.12 7.16
N TRP A 95 -2.89 13.99 7.73
CA TRP A 95 -3.67 12.76 7.76
C TRP A 95 -4.94 12.88 8.61
N ARG A 96 -4.86 13.48 9.81
CA ARG A 96 -6.04 13.71 10.65
C ARG A 96 -7.06 14.63 9.99
N GLU A 97 -6.62 15.78 9.47
CA GLU A 97 -7.51 16.71 8.79
C GLU A 97 -8.09 16.10 7.50
N GLY A 98 -7.30 15.36 6.75
CA GLY A 98 -7.77 14.70 5.54
C GLY A 98 -8.80 13.60 5.81
N LEU A 99 -8.57 12.74 6.80
CA LEU A 99 -9.55 11.71 7.20
C LEU A 99 -10.82 12.36 7.78
N ALA A 100 -10.69 13.40 8.59
CA ALA A 100 -11.83 14.13 9.11
C ALA A 100 -12.63 14.83 8.00
N ALA A 101 -11.95 15.45 7.02
CA ALA A 101 -12.59 16.05 5.86
C ALA A 101 -13.33 15.02 4.99
N LEU A 102 -12.73 13.83 4.82
CA LEU A 102 -13.38 12.72 4.11
C LEU A 102 -14.61 12.21 4.88
N SER A 103 -14.52 12.10 6.20
CA SER A 103 -15.65 11.72 7.06
C SER A 103 -16.80 12.73 6.99
N ASP A 104 -16.49 14.02 6.96
CA ASP A 104 -17.50 15.10 6.83
C ASP A 104 -18.10 15.14 5.41
N GLU A 105 -17.32 14.82 4.37
CA GLU A 105 -17.79 14.74 2.98
C GLU A 105 -18.77 13.58 2.78
N ALA A 106 -18.54 12.46 3.47
CA ALA A 106 -19.33 11.25 3.38
C ALA A 106 -19.51 10.56 4.74
N PRO A 107 -20.43 11.05 5.57
CA PRO A 107 -20.75 10.38 6.84
C PRO A 107 -21.21 8.94 6.58
N GLY A 108 -20.55 7.96 7.20
CA GLY A 108 -20.86 6.55 7.00
C GLY A 108 -20.27 5.93 5.73
N PHE A 109 -19.22 6.49 5.16
CA PHE A 109 -18.53 6.00 3.95
C PHE A 109 -18.35 4.48 3.90
N ALA A 110 -17.98 3.85 5.03
CA ALA A 110 -17.76 2.40 5.09
C ALA A 110 -19.02 1.56 4.80
N THR A 111 -20.21 2.16 4.89
CA THR A 111 -21.49 1.48 4.64
C THR A 111 -22.07 1.75 3.24
N PHE A 112 -21.42 2.60 2.45
CA PHE A 112 -21.86 2.91 1.09
C PHE A 112 -21.62 1.74 0.15
N ALA A 113 -22.40 1.67 -0.94
CA ALA A 113 -22.10 0.75 -2.02
C ALA A 113 -20.72 1.03 -2.66
N ALA A 114 -20.09 0.02 -3.21
CA ALA A 114 -18.75 0.12 -3.79
C ALA A 114 -18.64 1.23 -4.84
N GLU A 115 -19.64 1.37 -5.70
CA GLU A 115 -19.71 2.37 -6.74
C GLU A 115 -19.81 3.80 -6.18
N GLU A 116 -20.52 3.97 -5.07
CA GLU A 116 -20.65 5.26 -4.38
C GLU A 116 -19.32 5.65 -3.69
N GLN A 117 -18.66 4.67 -3.07
CA GLN A 117 -17.32 4.86 -2.50
C GLN A 117 -16.31 5.30 -3.57
N ASP A 118 -16.29 4.61 -4.71
CA ASP A 118 -15.39 4.90 -5.82
C ASP A 118 -15.68 6.30 -6.43
N ALA A 119 -16.95 6.62 -6.61
CA ALA A 119 -17.37 7.94 -7.12
C ALA A 119 -16.93 9.07 -6.18
N LEU A 120 -17.05 8.87 -4.86
CA LEU A 120 -16.58 9.83 -3.86
C LEU A 120 -15.06 9.99 -3.90
N LEU A 121 -14.31 8.90 -3.85
CA LEU A 121 -12.85 8.93 -3.91
C LEU A 121 -12.36 9.61 -5.19
N GLY A 122 -13.04 9.38 -6.32
CA GLY A 122 -12.78 10.07 -7.57
C GLY A 122 -13.03 11.58 -7.49
N ARG A 123 -14.09 12.04 -6.79
CA ARG A 123 -14.30 13.48 -6.55
C ARG A 123 -13.18 14.09 -5.70
N VAL A 124 -12.78 13.42 -4.63
CA VAL A 124 -11.65 13.89 -3.79
C VAL A 124 -10.37 14.00 -4.61
N GLN A 125 -10.08 12.99 -5.43
CA GLN A 125 -8.92 13.00 -6.35
C GLN A 125 -8.93 14.21 -7.30
N ARG A 126 -10.11 14.58 -7.82
CA ARG A 126 -10.27 15.73 -8.71
C ARG A 126 -10.43 17.07 -7.98
N GLY A 127 -10.57 17.05 -6.64
CA GLY A 127 -10.82 18.24 -5.82
C GLY A 127 -12.25 18.76 -5.94
N GLU A 128 -13.20 17.93 -6.35
CA GLU A 128 -14.63 18.23 -6.49
C GLU A 128 -15.35 17.91 -5.17
N VAL A 129 -14.99 18.62 -4.11
CA VAL A 129 -15.45 18.39 -2.73
C VAL A 129 -16.32 19.56 -2.25
N GLN A 130 -17.18 19.30 -1.25
CA GLN A 130 -18.15 20.28 -0.76
C GLN A 130 -17.92 20.69 0.69
N SER A 131 -17.36 19.79 1.52
CA SER A 131 -17.11 20.10 2.93
C SER A 131 -16.11 21.23 3.09
N ASP A 132 -16.47 22.23 3.92
CA ASP A 132 -15.59 23.34 4.28
C ASP A 132 -14.29 22.90 4.98
N ARG A 133 -14.27 21.66 5.52
CA ARG A 133 -13.09 21.13 6.20
C ARG A 133 -11.90 20.93 5.25
N TRP A 134 -12.15 20.76 3.95
CA TRP A 134 -11.09 20.71 2.94
C TRP A 134 -10.30 22.01 2.79
N ARG A 135 -10.72 23.12 3.48
CA ARG A 135 -9.88 24.33 3.56
C ARG A 135 -8.59 24.12 4.34
N ALA A 136 -8.56 23.15 5.26
CA ALA A 136 -7.39 22.84 6.07
C ALA A 136 -6.35 21.99 5.33
N VAL A 137 -6.77 21.24 4.29
CA VAL A 137 -5.90 20.35 3.52
C VAL A 137 -6.38 20.26 2.08
N ASN A 138 -5.45 20.31 1.13
CA ASN A 138 -5.79 20.19 -0.29
C ASN A 138 -6.25 18.75 -0.60
N PRO A 139 -7.49 18.52 -1.10
CA PRO A 139 -8.03 17.17 -1.31
C PRO A 139 -7.21 16.34 -2.30
N LYS A 140 -6.72 16.94 -3.40
CA LYS A 140 -5.91 16.24 -4.40
C LYS A 140 -4.58 15.77 -3.82
N ARG A 141 -3.94 16.60 -2.98
CA ARG A 141 -2.67 16.26 -2.33
C ARG A 141 -2.87 15.19 -1.26
N PHE A 142 -3.94 15.31 -0.46
CA PHE A 142 -4.30 14.28 0.50
C PHE A 142 -4.53 12.93 -0.18
N PHE A 143 -5.35 12.90 -1.25
CA PHE A 143 -5.59 11.68 -2.01
C PHE A 143 -4.29 11.09 -2.59
N ALA A 144 -3.43 11.92 -3.17
CA ALA A 144 -2.16 11.46 -3.71
C ALA A 144 -1.24 10.88 -2.62
N GLN A 145 -1.20 11.52 -1.43
CA GLN A 145 -0.43 11.04 -0.28
C GLN A 145 -0.98 9.70 0.25
N LEU A 146 -2.30 9.59 0.37
CA LEU A 146 -2.97 8.38 0.81
C LEU A 146 -2.73 7.22 -0.16
N LEU A 147 -2.93 7.46 -1.46
CA LEU A 147 -2.69 6.44 -2.49
C LEU A 147 -1.22 6.00 -2.52
N ARG A 148 -0.28 6.94 -2.42
CA ARG A 148 1.16 6.65 -2.40
C ARG A 148 1.55 5.81 -1.18
N ALA A 149 1.08 6.17 0.01
CA ALA A 149 1.34 5.42 1.23
C ALA A 149 0.75 4.00 1.15
N ALA A 150 -0.51 3.89 0.72
CA ALA A 150 -1.18 2.61 0.59
C ALA A 150 -0.50 1.70 -0.45
N ALA A 151 -0.23 2.20 -1.65
CA ALA A 151 0.44 1.45 -2.71
C ALA A 151 1.88 1.08 -2.31
N GLY A 152 2.62 2.00 -1.68
CA GLY A 152 3.98 1.74 -1.21
C GLY A 152 4.05 0.59 -0.20
N ILE A 153 3.09 0.54 0.74
CA ILE A 153 3.00 -0.55 1.71
C ILE A 153 2.57 -1.86 1.03
N TYR A 154 1.56 -1.80 0.15
CA TYR A 154 1.06 -2.97 -0.57
C TYR A 154 2.17 -3.63 -1.39
N TYR A 155 2.83 -2.86 -2.26
CA TYR A 155 3.90 -3.37 -3.11
C TYR A 155 5.25 -3.58 -2.39
N ALA A 156 5.32 -3.28 -1.10
CA ALA A 156 6.44 -3.72 -0.27
C ALA A 156 6.25 -5.14 0.29
N HIS A 157 5.07 -5.75 0.12
CA HIS A 157 4.73 -7.07 0.64
C HIS A 157 5.03 -8.19 -0.38
N PRO A 158 5.67 -9.32 0.03
CA PRO A 158 6.03 -10.41 -0.89
C PRO A 158 4.85 -10.95 -1.70
N ALA A 159 3.67 -11.05 -1.10
CA ALA A 159 2.48 -11.51 -1.80
C ALA A 159 2.09 -10.62 -3.00
N ALA A 160 2.32 -9.29 -2.91
CA ALA A 160 2.12 -8.39 -4.04
C ALA A 160 3.23 -8.54 -5.10
N TRP A 161 4.43 -8.96 -4.69
CA TRP A 161 5.52 -9.24 -5.64
C TRP A 161 5.20 -10.43 -6.52
N ASN A 162 4.55 -11.46 -5.97
CA ASN A 162 4.12 -12.63 -6.75
C ASN A 162 3.14 -12.23 -7.87
N GLU A 163 2.24 -11.27 -7.62
CA GLU A 163 1.27 -10.81 -8.62
C GLU A 163 1.92 -10.11 -9.83
N ILE A 164 3.05 -9.45 -9.62
CA ILE A 164 3.75 -8.67 -10.65
C ILE A 164 5.04 -9.30 -11.14
N GLY A 165 5.36 -10.50 -10.68
CA GLY A 165 6.59 -11.21 -11.04
C GLY A 165 7.87 -10.51 -10.53
N PHE A 166 7.76 -9.71 -9.44
CA PHE A 166 8.90 -8.98 -8.91
C PHE A 166 9.78 -9.88 -8.05
N GLY A 167 11.05 -9.94 -8.37
CA GLY A 167 12.04 -10.78 -7.68
C GLY A 167 12.46 -10.33 -6.28
N GLY A 168 11.83 -9.31 -5.71
CA GLY A 168 12.22 -8.73 -4.42
C GLY A 168 13.39 -7.75 -4.53
N PRO A 169 13.85 -7.18 -3.39
CA PRO A 169 14.94 -6.22 -3.37
C PRO A 169 16.25 -6.85 -3.89
N ALA A 170 17.04 -6.05 -4.60
CA ALA A 170 18.37 -6.45 -5.02
C ALA A 170 19.25 -6.72 -3.79
N ASN A 171 19.95 -7.84 -3.79
CA ASN A 171 20.99 -8.12 -2.80
C ASN A 171 22.12 -7.08 -2.95
N PRO A 172 22.79 -6.64 -1.87
CA PRO A 172 23.94 -5.77 -1.93
C PRO A 172 25.08 -6.26 -2.84
N ARG A 173 25.13 -7.56 -3.13
CA ARG A 173 26.06 -8.17 -4.10
C ARG A 173 25.68 -7.91 -5.56
N GLY A 174 24.54 -7.27 -5.83
CA GLY A 174 23.97 -7.10 -7.17
C GLY A 174 23.26 -8.36 -7.67
N TYR A 175 22.78 -8.28 -8.90
CA TYR A 175 22.20 -9.44 -9.59
C TYR A 175 23.34 -10.40 -9.98
N VAL A 176 23.08 -11.71 -9.85
CA VAL A 176 23.98 -12.72 -10.41
C VAL A 176 24.02 -12.50 -11.93
N ARG A 177 25.24 -12.31 -12.48
CA ARG A 177 25.41 -12.22 -13.93
C ARG A 177 25.20 -13.61 -14.52
N LEU A 178 24.06 -13.77 -15.15
CA LEU A 178 23.78 -14.91 -16.01
C LEU A 178 24.37 -14.66 -17.40
N GLY A 179 24.54 -15.72 -18.19
CA GLY A 179 24.92 -15.62 -19.61
C GLY A 179 23.86 -14.90 -20.44
N PHE A 180 24.16 -14.71 -21.72
CA PHE A 180 23.22 -14.11 -22.66
C PHE A 180 21.97 -15.01 -22.80
N ASP A 181 20.77 -14.43 -22.68
CA ASP A 181 19.47 -15.14 -22.70
C ASP A 181 19.26 -16.17 -21.57
N GLU A 182 20.11 -16.18 -20.54
CA GLU A 182 19.88 -17.00 -19.36
C GLU A 182 19.06 -16.25 -18.31
N ARG A 183 18.18 -16.99 -17.62
CA ARG A 183 17.36 -16.51 -16.52
C ARG A 183 17.74 -17.18 -15.21
N ASP A 184 17.59 -16.46 -14.12
CA ASP A 184 17.68 -17.06 -12.79
C ASP A 184 16.53 -18.08 -12.61
N ARG A 185 16.82 -19.22 -11.98
CA ARG A 185 15.82 -20.26 -11.71
C ARG A 185 14.64 -19.79 -10.87
N TRP A 186 14.79 -18.66 -10.15
CA TRP A 186 13.73 -18.03 -9.35
C TRP A 186 13.05 -16.86 -10.04
N GLU A 187 13.36 -16.59 -11.28
CA GLU A 187 12.73 -15.53 -12.03
C GLU A 187 11.31 -15.93 -12.43
N ALA A 188 10.37 -14.98 -12.25
CA ALA A 188 8.97 -15.19 -12.64
C ALA A 188 8.85 -15.43 -14.15
N GLN A 189 8.08 -16.44 -14.52
CA GLN A 189 7.77 -16.73 -15.92
C GLN A 189 6.31 -16.36 -16.21
N GLU A 190 6.10 -15.50 -17.20
CA GLU A 190 4.73 -15.15 -17.64
C GLU A 190 4.05 -16.39 -18.26
N ALA A 191 2.76 -16.55 -17.95
CA ALA A 191 1.93 -17.47 -18.71
C ALA A 191 1.88 -16.99 -20.17
N HIS A 192 2.29 -17.84 -21.09
CA HIS A 192 2.12 -17.56 -22.52
C HIS A 192 0.70 -17.96 -22.88
N ASP A 193 -0.11 -16.97 -23.29
CA ASP A 193 -1.36 -17.26 -23.98
C ASP A 193 -1.02 -18.00 -25.28
N GLY A 194 -1.33 -19.32 -25.32
CA GLY A 194 -1.14 -20.18 -26.47
C GLY A 194 -2.15 -19.88 -27.59
#